data_d6b93d66513704de8d6accfb2470fc56
#
_entry.id   d6b93d66513704de8d6accfb2470fc56
#
_cell.length_a   1.000
_cell.length_b   1.000
_cell.length_c   1.000
_cell.angle_alpha   90.00
_cell.angle_beta   90.00
_cell.angle_gamma   90.00
#
_symmetry.space_group_name_H-M   'P 1'
#
loop_
_entity.id
_entity.type
_entity.pdbx_description
1 polymer ?
#
loop_
_entity_poly.entity_id
_entity_poly.type
_entity_poly.pdbx_seq_one_letter_code
_entity_poly.pdbx_strand_id
1 'polypeptide(L)'
;MPPAADRGQSTVEFALVLPVLVVTLVGLVHLGLLARDQVLVAHAAREGVRAAAVDPDPRAAERAAEAAGPLDAARLRVETRNRGGPGSRVTVVVTYLAVNRIPLLRTIIDDRKLRAEATMRVER
;
A
#
# COMPACT_ATOMS: atom_id res chain seq x y z
N MET A 1 -2.68 -57.43 -12.97
CA MET A 1 -3.47 -56.36 -12.34
C MET A 1 -2.51 -55.39 -11.68
N PRO A 2 -2.51 -54.14 -12.04
CA PRO A 2 -1.75 -53.15 -11.27
C PRO A 2 -2.36 -53.01 -9.88
N PRO A 3 -1.54 -52.90 -8.82
CA PRO A 3 -2.05 -52.84 -7.45
C PRO A 3 -2.86 -51.53 -7.25
N ALA A 4 -4.04 -51.69 -6.64
CA ALA A 4 -4.94 -50.55 -6.34
C ALA A 4 -4.35 -49.55 -5.31
N ALA A 5 -3.20 -49.85 -4.75
CA ALA A 5 -2.49 -49.03 -3.77
C ALA A 5 -1.95 -47.72 -4.32
N ASP A 6 -1.54 -47.66 -5.58
CA ASP A 6 -0.92 -46.42 -6.17
C ASP A 6 -1.92 -45.26 -6.36
N ARG A 7 -3.20 -45.57 -6.54
CA ARG A 7 -4.22 -44.50 -6.72
C ARG A 7 -4.58 -43.78 -5.42
N GLY A 8 -4.47 -44.46 -4.28
CA GLY A 8 -4.71 -43.85 -2.96
C GLY A 8 -3.54 -43.00 -2.48
N GLN A 9 -2.31 -43.34 -2.81
CA GLN A 9 -1.11 -42.65 -2.38
C GLN A 9 -1.02 -41.24 -3.02
N SER A 10 -1.24 -41.12 -4.32
CA SER A 10 -1.23 -39.82 -5.03
C SER A 10 -2.30 -38.87 -4.48
N THR A 11 -3.46 -39.38 -4.07
CA THR A 11 -4.52 -38.55 -3.47
C THR A 11 -4.11 -38.01 -2.11
N VAL A 12 -3.45 -38.83 -1.29
CA VAL A 12 -2.95 -38.43 0.03
C VAL A 12 -1.81 -37.38 -0.11
N GLU A 13 -0.88 -37.61 -1.03
CA GLU A 13 0.20 -36.66 -1.33
C GLU A 13 -0.36 -35.33 -1.78
N PHE A 14 -1.34 -35.31 -2.68
CA PHE A 14 -1.99 -34.09 -3.12
C PHE A 14 -2.72 -33.38 -1.99
N ALA A 15 -3.42 -34.11 -1.12
CA ALA A 15 -4.12 -33.56 0.04
C ALA A 15 -3.17 -32.90 1.05
N LEU A 16 -1.93 -33.37 1.17
CA LEU A 16 -0.90 -32.76 2.03
C LEU A 16 -0.28 -31.49 1.41
N VAL A 17 -0.16 -31.44 0.08
CA VAL A 17 0.39 -30.29 -0.62
C VAL A 17 -0.63 -29.15 -0.74
N LEU A 18 -1.92 -29.46 -0.84
CA LEU A 18 -2.99 -28.50 -1.04
C LEU A 18 -3.00 -27.35 0.00
N PRO A 19 -2.90 -27.60 1.31
CA PRO A 19 -2.86 -26.52 2.31
C PRO A 19 -1.68 -25.57 2.11
N VAL A 20 -0.51 -26.08 1.77
CA VAL A 20 0.70 -25.27 1.52
C VAL A 20 0.49 -24.40 0.29
N LEU A 21 -0.09 -24.95 -0.76
CA LEU A 21 -0.40 -24.23 -1.99
C LEU A 21 -1.41 -23.10 -1.74
N VAL A 22 -2.45 -23.37 -0.98
CA VAL A 22 -3.46 -22.36 -0.60
C VAL A 22 -2.84 -21.23 0.21
N VAL A 23 -2.04 -21.53 1.23
CA VAL A 23 -1.35 -20.52 2.04
C VAL A 23 -0.41 -19.68 1.19
N THR A 24 0.32 -20.31 0.27
CA THR A 24 1.22 -19.61 -0.66
C THR A 24 0.44 -18.66 -1.57
N LEU A 25 -0.67 -19.12 -2.14
CA LEU A 25 -1.51 -18.30 -3.01
C LEU A 25 -2.11 -17.09 -2.26
N VAL A 26 -2.63 -17.31 -1.05
CA VAL A 26 -3.15 -16.25 -0.19
C VAL A 26 -2.05 -15.24 0.14
N GLY A 27 -0.84 -15.70 0.44
CA GLY A 27 0.32 -14.85 0.68
C GLY A 27 0.69 -13.98 -0.53
N LEU A 28 0.69 -14.55 -1.74
CA LEU A 28 0.96 -13.83 -2.98
C LEU A 28 -0.09 -12.75 -3.25
N VAL A 29 -1.37 -13.06 -3.05
CA VAL A 29 -2.46 -12.08 -3.17
C VAL A 29 -2.28 -10.94 -2.18
N HIS A 30 -1.93 -11.24 -0.93
CA HIS A 30 -1.69 -10.23 0.09
C HIS A 30 -0.53 -9.29 -0.27
N LEU A 31 0.59 -9.85 -0.75
CA LEU A 31 1.73 -9.07 -1.22
C LEU A 31 1.35 -8.16 -2.41
N GLY A 32 0.56 -8.66 -3.35
CA GLY A 32 0.05 -7.87 -4.47
C GLY A 32 -0.80 -6.68 -4.02
N LEU A 33 -1.66 -6.86 -3.02
CA LEU A 33 -2.47 -5.78 -2.44
C LEU A 33 -1.62 -4.74 -1.73
N LEU A 34 -0.60 -5.13 -0.98
CA LEU A 34 0.34 -4.20 -0.33
C LEU A 34 1.16 -3.42 -1.35
N ALA A 35 1.65 -4.07 -2.40
CA ALA A 35 2.38 -3.41 -3.48
C ALA A 35 1.52 -2.38 -4.20
N ARG A 36 0.25 -2.70 -4.47
CA ARG A 36 -0.73 -1.76 -5.03
C ARG A 36 -0.92 -0.55 -4.13
N ASP A 37 -1.15 -0.75 -2.83
CA ASP A 37 -1.35 0.33 -1.89
C ASP A 37 -0.09 1.21 -1.78
N GLN A 38 1.12 0.63 -1.82
CA GLN A 38 2.37 1.40 -1.84
C GLN A 38 2.49 2.31 -3.07
N VAL A 39 2.08 1.83 -4.24
CA VAL A 39 2.06 2.66 -5.46
C VAL A 39 1.08 3.81 -5.32
N LEU A 40 -0.10 3.57 -4.76
CA LEU A 40 -1.11 4.62 -4.51
C LEU A 40 -0.62 5.66 -3.51
N VAL A 41 0.06 5.25 -2.44
CA VAL A 41 0.66 6.16 -1.45
C VAL A 41 1.75 7.02 -2.08
N ALA A 42 2.59 6.44 -2.93
CA ALA A 42 3.61 7.19 -3.68
C ALA A 42 2.98 8.19 -4.66
N HIS A 43 1.89 7.82 -5.30
CA HIS A 43 1.14 8.73 -6.18
C HIS A 43 0.53 9.89 -5.38
N ALA A 44 -0.11 9.62 -4.25
CA ALA A 44 -0.67 10.63 -3.36
C ALA A 44 0.40 11.63 -2.88
N ALA A 45 1.62 11.16 -2.55
CA ALA A 45 2.72 12.03 -2.16
C ALA A 45 3.14 12.98 -3.30
N ARG A 46 3.19 12.50 -4.55
CA ARG A 46 3.52 13.32 -5.72
C ARG A 46 2.45 14.37 -6.00
N GLU A 47 1.19 14.01 -5.95
CA GLU A 47 0.09 14.97 -6.15
C GLU A 47 0.04 15.99 -5.00
N GLY A 48 0.24 15.56 -3.76
CA GLY A 48 0.32 16.43 -2.59
C GLY A 48 1.45 17.45 -2.70
N VAL A 49 2.66 17.02 -3.08
CA VAL A 49 3.79 17.96 -3.21
C VAL A 49 3.62 18.91 -4.38
N ARG A 50 3.00 18.47 -5.47
CA ARG A 50 2.68 19.33 -6.61
C ARG A 50 1.72 20.44 -6.21
N ALA A 51 0.67 20.11 -5.46
CA ALA A 51 -0.27 21.10 -4.94
C ALA A 51 0.43 22.06 -3.96
N ALA A 52 1.24 21.55 -3.02
CA ALA A 52 1.97 22.36 -2.07
C ALA A 52 3.01 23.29 -2.72
N ALA A 53 3.53 22.96 -3.89
CA ALA A 53 4.49 23.80 -4.61
C ALA A 53 3.84 25.02 -5.25
N VAL A 54 2.56 24.93 -5.60
CA VAL A 54 1.82 25.96 -6.36
C VAL A 54 0.86 26.75 -5.48
N ASP A 55 0.21 26.09 -4.52
CA ASP A 55 -0.81 26.66 -3.65
C ASP A 55 -0.25 26.93 -2.24
N PRO A 56 -0.28 28.18 -1.73
CA PRO A 56 0.16 28.51 -0.38
C PRO A 56 -0.76 28.00 0.73
N ASP A 57 -1.96 27.50 0.42
CA ASP A 57 -2.87 26.95 1.42
C ASP A 57 -2.23 25.72 2.13
N PRO A 58 -2.10 25.74 3.47
CA PRO A 58 -1.54 24.62 4.22
C PRO A 58 -2.24 23.27 3.99
N ARG A 59 -3.50 23.29 3.56
CA ARG A 59 -4.30 22.09 3.29
C ARG A 59 -4.28 21.67 1.81
N ALA A 60 -3.59 22.38 0.95
CA ALA A 60 -3.56 22.03 -0.47
C ALA A 60 -2.97 20.65 -0.72
N ALA A 61 -1.87 20.31 -0.04
CA ALA A 61 -1.23 19.00 -0.12
C ALA A 61 -2.16 17.88 0.36
N GLU A 62 -2.86 18.10 1.47
CA GLU A 62 -3.78 17.10 2.06
C GLU A 62 -4.94 16.81 1.11
N ARG A 63 -5.62 17.85 0.63
CA ARG A 63 -6.73 17.69 -0.33
C ARG A 63 -6.30 17.00 -1.63
N ALA A 64 -5.14 17.35 -2.15
CA ALA A 64 -4.62 16.74 -3.38
C ALA A 64 -4.23 15.27 -3.17
N ALA A 65 -3.61 14.95 -2.04
CA ALA A 65 -3.25 13.57 -1.71
C ALA A 65 -4.47 12.68 -1.48
N GLU A 66 -5.51 13.20 -0.82
CA GLU A 66 -6.77 12.49 -0.62
C GLU A 66 -7.53 12.24 -1.94
N ALA A 67 -7.49 13.20 -2.85
CA ALA A 67 -8.13 13.10 -4.16
C ALA A 67 -7.33 12.27 -5.19
N ALA A 68 -6.08 11.92 -4.89
CA ALA A 68 -5.17 11.28 -5.85
C ALA A 68 -5.52 9.83 -6.17
N GLY A 69 -6.33 9.15 -5.36
CA GLY A 69 -6.69 7.75 -5.61
C GLY A 69 -7.66 7.17 -4.59
N PRO A 70 -7.96 5.87 -4.71
CA PRO A 70 -8.97 5.19 -3.90
C PRO A 70 -8.42 4.78 -2.51
N LEU A 71 -7.64 5.64 -1.86
CA LEU A 71 -7.19 5.44 -0.49
C LEU A 71 -8.22 6.00 0.49
N ASP A 72 -8.39 5.34 1.62
CA ASP A 72 -9.28 5.80 2.68
C ASP A 72 -8.66 7.00 3.40
N ALA A 73 -9.26 8.19 3.25
CA ALA A 73 -8.79 9.43 3.86
C ALA A 73 -8.67 9.34 5.39
N ALA A 74 -9.52 8.54 6.06
CA ALA A 74 -9.44 8.34 7.51
C ALA A 74 -8.15 7.64 7.97
N ARG A 75 -7.46 6.95 7.05
CA ARG A 75 -6.21 6.23 7.28
C ARG A 75 -4.99 6.89 6.65
N LEU A 76 -5.21 8.01 5.97
CA LEU A 76 -4.18 8.78 5.30
C LEU A 76 -3.71 9.92 6.21
N ARG A 77 -2.40 10.06 6.36
CA ARG A 77 -1.79 11.23 7.02
C ARG A 77 -0.85 11.91 6.05
N VAL A 78 -1.00 13.21 5.93
CA VAL A 78 -0.20 14.05 5.05
C VAL A 78 0.52 15.10 5.88
N GLU A 79 1.84 15.13 5.79
CA GLU A 79 2.68 16.13 6.43
C GLU A 79 3.42 16.93 5.36
N THR A 80 3.31 18.23 5.43
CA THR A 80 4.10 19.15 4.59
C THR A 80 5.27 19.68 5.40
N ARG A 81 6.48 19.53 4.87
CA ARG A 81 7.74 19.95 5.52
C ARG A 81 8.49 20.94 4.64
N ASN A 82 9.23 21.82 5.29
CA ASN A 82 10.20 22.75 4.67
C ASN A 82 9.58 23.67 3.60
N ARG A 83 8.30 23.99 3.69
CA ARG A 83 7.70 24.94 2.79
C ARG A 83 8.16 26.35 3.13
N GLY A 84 9.11 26.86 2.34
CA GLY A 84 9.58 28.25 2.40
C GLY A 84 8.97 29.09 1.29
N GLY A 85 9.61 30.23 1.00
CA GLY A 85 9.23 31.11 -0.11
C GLY A 85 9.55 30.51 -1.49
N PRO A 86 9.19 31.21 -2.57
CA PRO A 86 9.47 30.81 -3.95
C PRO A 86 10.93 30.40 -4.14
N GLY A 87 11.18 29.31 -4.85
CA GLY A 87 12.50 28.76 -5.08
C GLY A 87 13.03 27.83 -3.99
N SER A 88 12.40 27.76 -2.80
CA SER A 88 12.71 26.76 -1.77
C SER A 88 12.22 25.37 -2.17
N ARG A 89 12.55 24.35 -1.38
CA ARG A 89 12.04 22.99 -1.56
C ARG A 89 10.92 22.73 -0.56
N VAL A 90 9.84 22.14 -1.01
CA VAL A 90 8.78 21.60 -0.17
C VAL A 90 8.81 20.07 -0.26
N THR A 91 8.63 19.42 0.87
CA THR A 91 8.54 17.96 0.96
C THR A 91 7.19 17.59 1.54
N VAL A 92 6.50 16.67 0.89
CA VAL A 92 5.25 16.08 1.39
C VAL A 92 5.49 14.63 1.72
N VAL A 93 5.15 14.25 2.94
CA VAL A 93 5.23 12.90 3.46
C VAL A 93 3.81 12.37 3.62
N VAL A 94 3.50 11.28 2.94
CA VAL A 94 2.22 10.58 3.06
C VAL A 94 2.44 9.27 3.80
N THR A 95 1.68 9.06 4.85
CA THR A 95 1.64 7.82 5.62
C THR A 95 0.24 7.23 5.55
N TYR A 96 0.12 5.97 5.21
CA TYR A 96 -1.13 5.25 5.08
C TYR A 96 -1.12 3.98 5.91
N LEU A 97 -2.19 3.76 6.68
CA LEU A 97 -2.39 2.52 7.42
C LEU A 97 -3.12 1.51 6.52
N ALA A 98 -2.34 0.63 5.89
CA ALA A 98 -2.87 -0.46 5.08
C ALA A 98 -3.43 -1.55 6.00
N VAL A 99 -4.75 -1.72 5.96
CA VAL A 99 -5.45 -2.77 6.71
C VAL A 99 -5.35 -4.09 5.98
N ASN A 100 -5.11 -5.13 6.73
CA ASN A 100 -5.14 -6.48 6.21
C ASN A 100 -6.57 -6.83 5.75
N ARG A 101 -6.77 -6.95 4.44
CA ARG A 101 -8.07 -7.23 3.81
C ARG A 101 -8.45 -8.70 3.84
N ILE A 102 -7.53 -9.57 4.19
CA ILE A 102 -7.75 -11.02 4.24
C ILE A 102 -8.07 -11.42 5.68
N PRO A 103 -9.32 -11.82 6.00
CA PRO A 103 -9.74 -12.09 7.37
C PRO A 103 -8.87 -13.13 8.08
N LEU A 104 -8.41 -14.13 7.34
CA LEU A 104 -7.58 -15.22 7.87
C LEU A 104 -6.20 -14.73 8.33
N LEU A 105 -5.63 -13.73 7.66
CA LEU A 105 -4.31 -13.16 7.96
C LEU A 105 -4.35 -12.11 9.07
N ARG A 106 -5.50 -11.54 9.40
CA ARG A 106 -5.64 -10.51 10.45
C ARG A 106 -5.22 -10.99 11.84
N THR A 107 -5.27 -12.29 12.07
CA THR A 107 -4.87 -12.89 13.35
C THR A 107 -3.35 -13.07 13.45
N ILE A 108 -2.65 -13.09 12.30
CA ILE A 108 -1.21 -13.42 12.23
C ILE A 108 -0.38 -12.21 11.81
N ILE A 109 -0.94 -11.33 10.98
CA ILE A 109 -0.24 -10.18 10.40
C ILE A 109 -0.97 -8.90 10.79
N ASP A 110 -0.28 -8.02 11.49
CA ASP A 110 -0.76 -6.70 11.86
C ASP A 110 -0.87 -5.75 10.66
N ASP A 111 -1.67 -4.69 10.83
CA ASP A 111 -1.80 -3.61 9.86
C ASP A 111 -0.43 -2.95 9.60
N ARG A 112 -0.13 -2.66 8.35
CA ARG A 112 1.15 -2.07 7.93
C ARG A 112 1.03 -0.58 7.65
N LYS A 113 1.98 0.17 8.17
CA LYS A 113 2.18 1.57 7.80
C LYS A 113 3.00 1.65 6.52
N LEU A 114 2.39 2.20 5.47
CA LEU A 114 3.05 2.52 4.21
C LEU A 114 3.40 4.00 4.21
N ARG A 115 4.59 4.33 3.74
CA ARG A 115 5.09 5.70 3.71
C ARG A 115 5.70 5.99 2.35
N ALA A 116 5.40 7.18 1.85
CA ALA A 116 6.10 7.75 0.69
C ALA A 116 6.35 9.23 0.94
N GLU A 117 7.42 9.74 0.36
CA GLU A 117 7.70 11.17 0.37
C GLU A 117 8.07 11.66 -1.03
N ALA A 118 7.70 12.89 -1.31
CA ALA A 118 8.05 13.57 -2.55
C ALA A 118 8.50 14.98 -2.23
N THR A 119 9.50 15.46 -2.97
CA THR A 119 10.05 16.81 -2.82
C THR A 119 9.98 17.55 -4.14
N MET A 120 9.54 18.80 -4.10
CA MET A 120 9.44 19.66 -5.27
C MET A 120 9.88 21.09 -4.91
N ARG A 121 10.25 21.88 -5.93
CA ARG A 121 10.57 23.30 -5.75
C ARG A 121 9.27 24.11 -5.66
N VAL A 122 9.20 25.05 -4.74
CA VAL A 122 8.08 25.99 -4.59
C VAL A 122 8.11 26.99 -5.73
N GLU A 123 7.00 27.13 -6.45
CA GLU A 123 6.87 28.02 -7.60
C GLU A 123 6.23 29.36 -7.23
N ARG A 124 5.38 29.38 -6.17
CA ARG A 124 4.67 30.58 -5.68
C ARG A 124 4.61 30.63 -4.16
#